data_9f1d514843675d3d085c1ea0b32d617a
#
_entry.id   9f1d514843675d3d085c1ea0b32d617a
#
_cell.length_a   1.000
_cell.length_b   1.000
_cell.length_c   1.000
_cell.angle_alpha   90.00
_cell.angle_beta   90.00
_cell.angle_gamma   90.00
#
_symmetry.space_group_name_H-M   'P 1'
#
loop_
_entity.id
_entity.type
_entity.pdbx_description
1 polymer ?
#
loop_
_entity_poly.entity_id
_entity_poly.type
_entity_poly.pdbx_seq_one_letter_code
_entity_poly.pdbx_strand_id
1 'polypeptide(L)'
;MKDALQCPSLFKAFENCFRIGAAINSFMTFDPEYRELICRHFNSLTADNRMKPESVLDHAATVVRNDPRHAALDFTRVDAMLRFARDNCFAMRYHTLVWHNQTPRWFFSENWSEAEDAVPASKEIMLAQLENYILDVMDHVNTAFPGLVYTWDVVNEAIEPENGAPGLYRSKSPWYMTCGEDFLPAAFRAARRGQAPGQTLCYNDYNAFEPVKRDAIIGLLKKLQSENLVDTMGMQGHYVIDWIDVSLCEEAARAYASLGLKLQVTELDIHSNSDDEEHNRKLAQLYGDYFAMLKRLKTEGIEIEAVTFWGVTDADSWLTGFRRETSYPLLFTRDKKAKPAYDAVMEAAG
;
A
#
# COMPACT_ATOMS: atom_id res chain seq x y z
N MET A 1 -29.82 -1.95 7.25
CA MET A 1 -28.61 -2.44 6.54
C MET A 1 -28.67 -3.96 6.43
N LYS A 2 -28.24 -4.54 5.30
CA LYS A 2 -28.23 -5.99 5.05
C LYS A 2 -26.93 -6.60 5.59
N ASP A 3 -26.97 -7.88 5.94
CA ASP A 3 -25.77 -8.66 6.21
C ASP A 3 -24.85 -8.66 4.98
N ALA A 4 -23.58 -8.32 5.16
CA ALA A 4 -22.63 -8.23 4.05
C ALA A 4 -22.46 -9.57 3.31
N LEU A 5 -22.56 -10.71 4.01
CA LEU A 5 -22.48 -12.03 3.38
C LEU A 5 -23.66 -12.34 2.46
N GLN A 6 -24.79 -11.66 2.63
CA GLN A 6 -25.97 -11.81 1.75
C GLN A 6 -25.98 -10.82 0.59
N CYS A 7 -25.01 -9.88 0.55
CA CYS A 7 -24.90 -8.91 -0.51
C CYS A 7 -24.17 -9.48 -1.75
N PRO A 8 -24.40 -8.94 -2.97
CA PRO A 8 -23.60 -9.26 -4.14
C PRO A 8 -22.10 -9.03 -3.93
N SER A 9 -21.25 -9.78 -4.65
CA SER A 9 -19.80 -9.67 -4.51
C SER A 9 -19.25 -8.38 -5.15
N LEU A 10 -18.48 -7.58 -4.40
CA LEU A 10 -17.81 -6.39 -4.93
C LEU A 10 -16.89 -6.72 -6.11
N PHE A 11 -15.98 -7.69 -5.94
CA PHE A 11 -15.00 -7.98 -7.00
C PHE A 11 -15.64 -8.53 -8.26
N LYS A 12 -16.78 -9.23 -8.15
CA LYS A 12 -17.51 -9.72 -9.33
C LYS A 12 -18.19 -8.58 -10.08
N ALA A 13 -18.69 -7.56 -9.38
CA ALA A 13 -19.26 -6.39 -10.00
C ALA A 13 -18.25 -5.60 -10.84
N PHE A 14 -16.97 -5.62 -10.44
CA PHE A 14 -15.87 -4.93 -11.12
C PHE A 14 -14.92 -5.86 -11.88
N GLU A 15 -15.28 -7.13 -12.14
CA GLU A 15 -14.38 -8.15 -12.71
C GLU A 15 -13.76 -7.75 -14.07
N ASN A 16 -14.48 -6.93 -14.86
CA ASN A 16 -14.04 -6.43 -16.15
C ASN A 16 -13.36 -5.04 -16.07
N CYS A 17 -13.19 -4.49 -14.87
CA CYS A 17 -12.62 -3.17 -14.66
C CYS A 17 -11.23 -3.24 -13.99
N PHE A 18 -11.22 -3.67 -12.76
CA PHE A 18 -10.01 -3.75 -11.91
C PHE A 18 -10.24 -4.72 -10.74
N ARG A 19 -9.16 -5.13 -10.09
CA ARG A 19 -9.26 -5.92 -8.86
C ARG A 19 -9.85 -5.09 -7.72
N ILE A 20 -10.64 -5.73 -6.89
CA ILE A 20 -11.09 -5.16 -5.60
C ILE A 20 -10.34 -5.87 -4.48
N GLY A 21 -9.54 -5.10 -3.74
CA GLY A 21 -8.70 -5.61 -2.67
C GLY A 21 -9.10 -5.13 -1.28
N ALA A 22 -8.53 -5.78 -0.26
CA ALA A 22 -8.61 -5.33 1.12
C ALA A 22 -7.26 -5.49 1.83
N ALA A 23 -6.93 -4.54 2.71
CA ALA A 23 -5.88 -4.72 3.69
C ALA A 23 -6.40 -5.63 4.82
N ILE A 24 -5.60 -6.63 5.19
CA ILE A 24 -5.97 -7.61 6.21
C ILE A 24 -4.86 -7.78 7.24
N ASN A 25 -5.24 -8.06 8.48
CA ASN A 25 -4.34 -8.45 9.55
C ASN A 25 -4.34 -9.97 9.78
N SER A 26 -3.41 -10.44 10.62
CA SER A 26 -3.29 -11.88 10.90
C SER A 26 -4.54 -12.47 11.54
N PHE A 27 -5.26 -11.73 12.39
CA PHE A 27 -6.47 -12.21 13.05
C PHE A 27 -7.55 -12.63 12.03
N MET A 28 -7.74 -11.81 11.00
CA MET A 28 -8.76 -12.07 9.96
C MET A 28 -8.52 -13.36 9.18
N THR A 29 -7.28 -13.86 9.15
CA THR A 29 -6.94 -15.11 8.45
C THR A 29 -7.38 -16.36 9.22
N PHE A 30 -7.69 -16.24 10.51
CA PHE A 30 -8.13 -17.31 11.38
C PHE A 30 -9.61 -17.23 11.74
N ASP A 31 -10.19 -16.04 11.78
CA ASP A 31 -11.61 -15.83 12.11
C ASP A 31 -12.50 -16.27 10.95
N PRO A 32 -13.46 -17.24 11.18
CA PRO A 32 -14.28 -17.80 10.11
C PRO A 32 -15.17 -16.76 9.41
N GLU A 33 -15.73 -15.81 10.16
CA GLU A 33 -16.64 -14.80 9.60
C GLU A 33 -15.87 -13.78 8.73
N TYR A 34 -14.67 -13.36 9.18
CA TYR A 34 -13.81 -12.51 8.33
C TYR A 34 -13.37 -13.25 7.08
N ARG A 35 -12.97 -14.51 7.19
CA ARG A 35 -12.57 -15.31 6.01
C ARG A 35 -13.70 -15.38 4.98
N GLU A 36 -14.93 -15.64 5.42
CA GLU A 36 -16.08 -15.72 4.53
C GLU A 36 -16.35 -14.36 3.87
N LEU A 37 -16.30 -13.27 4.66
CA LEU A 37 -16.51 -11.90 4.17
C LEU A 37 -15.43 -11.50 3.14
N ILE A 38 -14.17 -11.81 3.44
CA ILE A 38 -13.04 -11.52 2.54
C ILE A 38 -13.20 -12.31 1.23
N CYS A 39 -13.44 -13.61 1.30
CA CYS A 39 -13.66 -14.45 0.11
C CYS A 39 -14.88 -14.03 -0.71
N ARG A 40 -15.88 -13.43 -0.07
CA ARG A 40 -17.11 -12.96 -0.73
C ARG A 40 -16.89 -11.71 -1.57
N HIS A 41 -16.09 -10.74 -1.07
CA HIS A 41 -16.07 -9.39 -1.61
C HIS A 41 -14.76 -8.99 -2.30
N PHE A 42 -13.66 -9.71 -2.08
CA PHE A 42 -12.34 -9.31 -2.56
C PHE A 42 -11.69 -10.40 -3.42
N ASN A 43 -10.79 -10.01 -4.31
CA ASN A 43 -9.93 -10.90 -5.12
C ASN A 43 -8.45 -10.51 -5.07
N SER A 44 -8.11 -9.51 -4.27
CA SER A 44 -6.74 -9.09 -3.99
C SER A 44 -6.57 -8.74 -2.51
N LEU A 45 -5.39 -8.98 -1.95
CA LEU A 45 -5.10 -8.68 -0.56
C LEU A 45 -3.79 -7.89 -0.42
N THR A 46 -3.72 -7.11 0.66
CA THR A 46 -2.51 -6.45 1.16
C THR A 46 -2.39 -6.80 2.64
N ALA A 47 -1.21 -7.18 3.12
CA ALA A 47 -0.99 -7.33 4.56
C ALA A 47 -0.78 -5.94 5.19
N ASP A 48 -1.59 -5.58 6.19
CA ASP A 48 -1.52 -4.27 6.84
C ASP A 48 -0.15 -3.98 7.47
N ASN A 49 0.47 -5.00 8.13
CA ASN A 49 1.74 -4.85 8.83
C ASN A 49 2.75 -5.97 8.59
N ARG A 50 2.30 -7.19 8.21
CA ARG A 50 3.14 -8.40 8.26
C ARG A 50 4.20 -8.50 7.16
N MET A 51 4.16 -7.62 6.17
CA MET A 51 5.13 -7.55 5.07
C MET A 51 6.02 -6.30 5.13
N LYS A 52 5.89 -5.50 6.18
CA LYS A 52 6.73 -4.32 6.42
C LYS A 52 8.09 -4.72 6.99
N PRO A 53 9.15 -3.90 6.82
CA PRO A 53 10.51 -4.24 7.24
C PRO A 53 10.63 -4.74 8.69
N GLU A 54 9.94 -4.10 9.65
CA GLU A 54 9.98 -4.51 11.08
C GLU A 54 9.43 -5.93 11.34
N SER A 55 8.58 -6.43 10.44
CA SER A 55 8.02 -7.78 10.54
C SER A 55 8.89 -8.86 9.90
N VAL A 56 9.85 -8.45 9.08
CA VAL A 56 10.70 -9.31 8.26
C VAL A 56 12.15 -9.34 8.76
N LEU A 57 12.67 -8.21 9.23
CA LEU A 57 14.05 -8.09 9.72
C LEU A 57 14.21 -8.81 11.06
N ASP A 58 15.17 -9.72 11.14
CA ASP A 58 15.55 -10.48 12.38
C ASP A 58 16.85 -9.93 12.96
N HIS A 59 16.76 -9.10 14.00
CA HIS A 59 17.91 -8.51 14.65
C HIS A 59 18.86 -9.56 15.25
N ALA A 60 18.33 -10.52 16.00
CA ALA A 60 19.15 -11.52 16.69
C ALA A 60 19.96 -12.38 15.71
N ALA A 61 19.31 -12.86 14.66
CA ALA A 61 19.99 -13.62 13.62
C ALA A 61 20.97 -12.75 12.82
N THR A 62 20.67 -11.46 12.62
CA THR A 62 21.55 -10.51 11.92
C THR A 62 22.85 -10.29 12.71
N VAL A 63 22.77 -10.08 14.02
CA VAL A 63 23.96 -9.94 14.89
C VAL A 63 24.82 -11.21 14.87
N VAL A 64 24.20 -12.38 14.90
CA VAL A 64 24.91 -13.69 14.80
C VAL A 64 25.56 -13.85 13.43
N ARG A 65 24.91 -13.43 12.33
CA ARG A 65 25.50 -13.48 10.98
C ARG A 65 26.76 -12.62 10.88
N ASN A 66 26.79 -11.49 11.57
CA ASN A 66 27.93 -10.57 11.62
C ASN A 66 28.45 -10.11 10.24
N ASP A 67 27.54 -9.91 9.29
CA ASP A 67 27.83 -9.31 7.99
C ASP A 67 27.24 -7.90 7.94
N PRO A 68 28.06 -6.84 7.86
CA PRO A 68 27.56 -5.46 7.93
C PRO A 68 26.75 -5.04 6.71
N ARG A 69 26.69 -5.85 5.68
CA ARG A 69 25.94 -5.57 4.44
C ARG A 69 24.71 -6.44 4.24
N HIS A 70 24.47 -7.42 5.13
CA HIS A 70 23.46 -8.44 4.90
C HIS A 70 22.71 -8.82 6.17
N ALA A 71 21.56 -8.20 6.40
CA ALA A 71 20.67 -8.54 7.50
C ALA A 71 20.04 -9.94 7.31
N ALA A 72 19.77 -10.62 8.41
CA ALA A 72 18.98 -11.84 8.41
C ALA A 72 17.48 -11.52 8.39
N LEU A 73 16.68 -12.38 7.77
CA LEU A 73 15.24 -12.20 7.60
C LEU A 73 14.47 -13.39 8.19
N ASP A 74 13.31 -13.09 8.80
CA ASP A 74 12.32 -14.07 9.24
C ASP A 74 11.03 -13.92 8.43
N PHE A 75 10.74 -14.91 7.60
CA PHE A 75 9.57 -14.93 6.74
C PHE A 75 8.34 -15.61 7.37
N THR A 76 8.42 -16.07 8.63
CA THR A 76 7.33 -16.82 9.27
C THR A 76 5.99 -16.09 9.18
N ARG A 77 5.97 -14.78 9.41
CA ARG A 77 4.75 -13.95 9.38
C ARG A 77 4.30 -13.65 7.95
N VAL A 78 5.23 -13.38 7.06
CA VAL A 78 4.97 -13.16 5.63
C VAL A 78 4.36 -14.39 5.00
N ASP A 79 4.97 -15.54 5.22
CA ASP A 79 4.53 -16.83 4.70
C ASP A 79 3.12 -17.19 5.15
N ALA A 80 2.75 -16.87 6.39
CA ALA A 80 1.40 -17.11 6.87
C ALA A 80 0.35 -16.34 6.06
N MET A 81 0.63 -15.06 5.73
CA MET A 81 -0.25 -14.22 4.91
C MET A 81 -0.29 -14.72 3.46
N LEU A 82 0.87 -15.06 2.89
CA LEU A 82 0.96 -15.57 1.52
C LEU A 82 0.27 -16.94 1.36
N ARG A 83 0.42 -17.84 2.34
CA ARG A 83 -0.33 -19.11 2.36
C ARG A 83 -1.83 -18.90 2.37
N PHE A 84 -2.33 -18.00 3.24
CA PHE A 84 -3.74 -17.67 3.27
C PHE A 84 -4.23 -17.16 1.90
N ALA A 85 -3.51 -16.26 1.29
CA ALA A 85 -3.87 -15.71 -0.03
C ALA A 85 -3.86 -16.81 -1.11
N ARG A 86 -2.81 -17.63 -1.19
CA ARG A 86 -2.70 -18.74 -2.14
C ARG A 86 -3.83 -19.76 -1.99
N ASP A 87 -4.08 -20.18 -0.75
CA ASP A 87 -5.04 -21.26 -0.45
C ASP A 87 -6.50 -20.82 -0.68
N ASN A 88 -6.74 -19.50 -0.78
CA ASN A 88 -8.06 -18.92 -1.09
C ASN A 88 -8.09 -18.20 -2.47
N CYS A 89 -7.09 -18.42 -3.32
CA CYS A 89 -7.04 -17.89 -4.69
C CYS A 89 -7.03 -16.34 -4.80
N PHE A 90 -6.46 -15.64 -3.84
CA PHE A 90 -6.26 -14.19 -3.92
C PHE A 90 -4.94 -13.86 -4.63
N ALA A 91 -4.91 -12.74 -5.37
CA ALA A 91 -3.69 -12.07 -5.74
C ALA A 91 -3.17 -11.21 -4.57
N MET A 92 -1.85 -10.98 -4.48
CA MET A 92 -1.26 -10.19 -3.40
C MET A 92 -0.55 -8.95 -3.92
N ARG A 93 -0.71 -7.83 -3.21
CA ARG A 93 0.18 -6.68 -3.23
C ARG A 93 1.17 -6.82 -2.09
N TYR A 94 2.46 -6.72 -2.37
CA TYR A 94 3.48 -6.71 -1.31
C TYR A 94 3.68 -5.27 -0.82
N HIS A 95 3.28 -4.99 0.41
CA HIS A 95 3.37 -3.67 1.02
C HIS A 95 4.15 -3.76 2.32
N THR A 96 5.31 -3.20 2.42
CA THR A 96 6.13 -2.44 1.47
C THR A 96 7.61 -2.79 1.69
N LEU A 97 8.44 -2.68 0.67
CA LEU A 97 9.87 -2.98 0.82
C LEU A 97 10.62 -1.86 1.57
N VAL A 98 10.36 -0.60 1.22
CA VAL A 98 11.06 0.56 1.80
C VAL A 98 10.06 1.60 2.30
N TRP A 99 10.12 1.91 3.59
CA TRP A 99 9.32 2.96 4.21
C TRP A 99 10.09 3.62 5.36
N HIS A 100 9.84 4.90 5.61
CA HIS A 100 10.47 5.65 6.71
C HIS A 100 9.94 5.25 8.09
N ASN A 101 8.71 4.70 8.16
CA ASN A 101 8.12 4.09 9.35
C ASN A 101 8.30 2.57 9.31
N GLN A 102 8.14 1.92 10.46
CA GLN A 102 8.17 0.46 10.61
C GLN A 102 9.39 -0.20 9.95
N THR A 103 10.52 0.53 9.94
CA THR A 103 11.86 0.00 9.67
C THR A 103 12.67 0.18 10.96
N PRO A 104 13.19 -0.88 11.57
CA PRO A 104 13.87 -0.80 12.87
C PRO A 104 15.10 0.11 12.81
N ARG A 105 15.33 0.91 13.88
CA ARG A 105 16.48 1.84 13.96
C ARG A 105 17.83 1.15 13.77
N TRP A 106 17.99 -0.03 14.34
CA TRP A 106 19.23 -0.80 14.26
C TRP A 106 19.65 -1.11 12.82
N PHE A 107 18.70 -1.18 11.89
CA PHE A 107 18.96 -1.43 10.47
C PHE A 107 19.78 -0.30 9.82
N PHE A 108 19.71 0.90 10.37
CA PHE A 108 20.44 2.09 9.88
C PHE A 108 21.75 2.35 10.62
N SER A 109 22.15 1.46 11.57
CA SER A 109 23.33 1.66 12.42
C SER A 109 24.49 0.75 12.02
N GLU A 110 25.71 1.23 12.29
CA GLU A 110 26.89 0.37 12.21
C GLU A 110 26.78 -0.80 13.19
N ASN A 111 27.22 -1.97 12.74
CA ASN A 111 27.22 -3.20 13.54
C ASN A 111 25.85 -3.60 14.10
N TRP A 112 24.76 -3.14 13.47
CA TRP A 112 23.37 -3.45 13.85
C TRP A 112 23.01 -3.05 15.28
N SER A 113 23.57 -1.95 15.76
CA SER A 113 23.43 -1.51 17.15
C SER A 113 22.02 -0.95 17.42
N GLU A 114 21.43 -1.37 18.56
CA GLU A 114 20.19 -0.80 19.10
C GLU A 114 20.43 0.38 20.06
N ALA A 115 21.68 0.73 20.33
CA ALA A 115 22.02 1.84 21.24
C ALA A 115 21.41 3.17 20.77
N GLU A 116 21.03 4.01 21.72
CA GLU A 116 20.38 5.30 21.40
C GLU A 116 21.32 6.25 20.66
N ASP A 117 22.63 6.14 20.97
CA ASP A 117 23.75 6.87 20.37
C ASP A 117 24.50 6.06 19.30
N ALA A 118 23.86 5.02 18.72
CA ALA A 118 24.46 4.18 17.69
C ALA A 118 24.94 5.03 16.50
N VAL A 119 26.16 4.74 16.05
CA VAL A 119 26.75 5.37 14.87
C VAL A 119 25.94 4.94 13.63
N PRO A 120 25.46 5.90 12.80
CA PRO A 120 24.78 5.54 11.55
C PRO A 120 25.71 4.78 10.60
N ALA A 121 25.18 3.80 9.90
CA ALA A 121 25.88 3.11 8.82
C ALA A 121 26.32 4.10 7.72
N SER A 122 27.46 3.87 7.09
CA SER A 122 27.86 4.67 5.95
C SER A 122 26.89 4.49 4.79
N LYS A 123 26.79 5.51 3.91
CA LYS A 123 25.96 5.43 2.71
C LYS A 123 26.24 4.19 1.87
N GLU A 124 27.50 3.83 1.68
CA GLU A 124 27.90 2.65 0.92
C GLU A 124 27.34 1.36 1.54
N ILE A 125 27.52 1.20 2.87
CA ILE A 125 27.00 0.05 3.61
C ILE A 125 25.48 0.02 3.51
N MET A 126 24.81 1.14 3.75
CA MET A 126 23.35 1.23 3.74
C MET A 126 22.73 0.88 2.38
N LEU A 127 23.35 1.33 1.29
CA LEU A 127 22.90 0.97 -0.05
C LEU A 127 23.09 -0.53 -0.34
N ALA A 128 24.17 -1.14 0.15
CA ALA A 128 24.36 -2.59 0.04
C ALA A 128 23.38 -3.40 0.90
N GLN A 129 23.08 -2.94 2.12
CA GLN A 129 22.04 -3.52 2.98
C GLN A 129 20.67 -3.47 2.31
N LEU A 130 20.30 -2.31 1.76
CA LEU A 130 19.05 -2.09 1.04
C LEU A 130 18.91 -3.06 -0.15
N GLU A 131 19.96 -3.18 -0.96
CA GLU A 131 19.99 -4.06 -2.11
C GLU A 131 19.79 -5.52 -1.72
N ASN A 132 20.59 -6.01 -0.76
CA ASN A 132 20.50 -7.39 -0.29
C ASN A 132 19.14 -7.69 0.35
N TYR A 133 18.64 -6.80 1.20
CA TYR A 133 17.32 -6.93 1.80
C TYR A 133 16.21 -7.10 0.76
N ILE A 134 16.16 -6.22 -0.25
CA ILE A 134 15.14 -6.28 -1.30
C ILE A 134 15.25 -7.57 -2.10
N LEU A 135 16.46 -7.97 -2.50
CA LEU A 135 16.69 -9.17 -3.28
C LEU A 135 16.30 -10.43 -2.50
N ASP A 136 16.68 -10.53 -1.23
CA ASP A 136 16.34 -11.69 -0.38
C ASP A 136 14.81 -11.81 -0.17
N VAL A 137 14.12 -10.68 0.06
CA VAL A 137 12.66 -10.69 0.19
C VAL A 137 11.99 -11.15 -1.09
N MET A 138 12.41 -10.59 -2.23
CA MET A 138 11.79 -10.91 -3.53
C MET A 138 12.13 -12.34 -3.98
N ASP A 139 13.35 -12.81 -3.75
CA ASP A 139 13.75 -14.18 -4.06
C ASP A 139 12.95 -15.19 -3.25
N HIS A 140 12.84 -14.99 -1.93
CA HIS A 140 12.05 -15.86 -1.05
C HIS A 140 10.60 -15.94 -1.52
N VAL A 141 9.96 -14.79 -1.72
CA VAL A 141 8.53 -14.73 -2.07
C VAL A 141 8.28 -15.32 -3.46
N ASN A 142 9.11 -14.99 -4.44
CA ASN A 142 8.97 -15.49 -5.81
C ASN A 142 9.25 -16.99 -5.92
N THR A 143 10.15 -17.52 -5.09
CA THR A 143 10.49 -18.95 -5.05
C THR A 143 9.43 -19.77 -4.30
N ALA A 144 9.00 -19.31 -3.12
CA ALA A 144 8.05 -20.04 -2.27
C ALA A 144 6.59 -19.89 -2.74
N PHE A 145 6.25 -18.77 -3.38
CA PHE A 145 4.90 -18.43 -3.82
C PHE A 145 4.87 -17.86 -5.25
N PRO A 146 5.32 -18.62 -6.25
CA PRO A 146 5.45 -18.12 -7.63
C PRO A 146 4.11 -17.62 -8.18
N GLY A 147 4.13 -16.41 -8.74
CA GLY A 147 2.95 -15.78 -9.37
C GLY A 147 1.88 -15.24 -8.42
N LEU A 148 2.05 -15.35 -7.10
CA LEU A 148 1.07 -14.89 -6.11
C LEU A 148 1.09 -13.36 -5.96
N VAL A 149 2.27 -12.76 -5.85
CA VAL A 149 2.45 -11.31 -5.78
C VAL A 149 2.44 -10.75 -7.19
N TYR A 150 1.54 -9.82 -7.49
CA TYR A 150 1.43 -9.18 -8.81
C TYR A 150 2.07 -7.77 -8.85
N THR A 151 2.24 -7.15 -7.70
CA THR A 151 2.83 -5.81 -7.59
C THR A 151 3.58 -5.64 -6.27
N TRP A 152 4.66 -4.88 -6.31
CA TRP A 152 5.52 -4.57 -5.17
C TRP A 152 5.49 -3.07 -4.90
N ASP A 153 5.06 -2.65 -3.71
CA ASP A 153 5.31 -1.29 -3.24
C ASP A 153 6.78 -1.19 -2.86
N VAL A 154 7.58 -0.72 -3.82
CA VAL A 154 9.05 -0.68 -3.64
C VAL A 154 9.44 0.39 -2.66
N VAL A 155 8.94 1.61 -2.84
CA VAL A 155 9.13 2.72 -1.91
C VAL A 155 7.79 3.34 -1.58
N ASN A 156 7.56 3.54 -0.28
CA ASN A 156 6.37 4.18 0.27
C ASN A 156 6.71 5.55 0.86
N GLU A 157 5.95 6.59 0.49
CA GLU A 157 5.91 7.93 1.12
C GLU A 157 7.25 8.67 1.16
N ALA A 158 7.98 8.72 0.07
CA ALA A 158 9.25 9.44 0.00
C ALA A 158 9.10 10.95 -0.19
N ILE A 159 7.91 11.45 -0.57
CA ILE A 159 7.64 12.87 -0.83
C ILE A 159 6.88 13.50 0.35
N GLU A 160 7.41 14.62 0.86
CA GLU A 160 6.82 15.40 1.97
C GLU A 160 6.99 16.90 1.73
N PRO A 161 6.00 17.57 1.10
CA PRO A 161 6.11 18.97 0.73
C PRO A 161 6.34 19.94 1.90
N GLU A 162 5.76 19.66 3.06
CA GLU A 162 5.78 20.58 4.22
C GLU A 162 7.16 20.73 4.85
N ASN A 163 7.97 19.67 4.86
CA ASN A 163 9.25 19.62 5.53
C ASN A 163 10.35 19.02 4.63
N GLY A 164 10.11 19.02 3.33
CA GLY A 164 10.95 18.32 2.36
C GLY A 164 12.29 19.00 2.11
N ALA A 165 13.29 18.20 1.77
CA ALA A 165 14.55 18.62 1.15
C ALA A 165 14.29 19.11 -0.30
N PRO A 166 15.31 19.64 -1.01
CA PRO A 166 15.18 19.93 -2.43
C PRO A 166 14.57 18.75 -3.21
N GLY A 167 13.55 19.03 -4.03
CA GLY A 167 12.73 17.99 -4.66
C GLY A 167 11.58 17.49 -3.78
N LEU A 168 11.37 18.12 -2.63
CA LEU A 168 10.32 17.82 -1.65
C LEU A 168 10.40 16.40 -1.06
N TYR A 169 11.60 15.82 -1.03
CA TYR A 169 11.83 14.53 -0.38
C TYR A 169 11.68 14.64 1.13
N ARG A 170 11.19 13.58 1.77
CA ARG A 170 11.09 13.45 3.23
C ARG A 170 12.47 13.47 3.89
N SER A 171 12.94 14.68 4.25
CA SER A 171 14.30 14.94 4.73
C SER A 171 14.65 14.27 6.06
N LYS A 172 13.63 13.98 6.90
CA LYS A 172 13.79 13.32 8.20
C LYS A 172 13.66 11.80 8.13
N SER A 173 13.43 11.23 6.94
CA SER A 173 13.48 9.79 6.74
C SER A 173 14.88 9.25 7.05
N PRO A 174 15.04 8.17 7.84
CA PRO A 174 16.35 7.54 8.06
C PRO A 174 17.05 7.17 6.74
N TRP A 175 16.29 6.77 5.73
CA TRP A 175 16.80 6.50 4.38
C TRP A 175 17.41 7.73 3.73
N TYR A 176 16.70 8.87 3.77
CA TYR A 176 17.20 10.11 3.20
C TYR A 176 18.38 10.68 4.00
N MET A 177 18.32 10.61 5.33
CA MET A 177 19.41 11.08 6.21
C MET A 177 20.70 10.33 5.95
N THR A 178 20.64 9.04 5.63
CA THR A 178 21.82 8.19 5.40
C THR A 178 22.28 8.22 3.94
N CYS A 179 21.35 8.17 2.99
CA CYS A 179 21.67 7.97 1.57
C CYS A 179 21.38 9.18 0.66
N GLY A 180 20.74 10.24 1.18
CA GLY A 180 20.18 11.27 0.32
C GLY A 180 19.09 10.69 -0.57
N GLU A 181 18.89 11.24 -1.77
CA GLU A 181 17.91 10.72 -2.74
C GLU A 181 18.32 9.38 -3.41
N ASP A 182 19.58 8.94 -3.25
CA ASP A 182 20.13 7.77 -3.95
C ASP A 182 19.49 6.45 -3.50
N PHE A 183 18.87 6.39 -2.31
CA PHE A 183 18.15 5.17 -1.89
C PHE A 183 16.98 4.85 -2.82
N LEU A 184 16.35 5.86 -3.44
CA LEU A 184 15.19 5.69 -4.31
C LEU A 184 15.54 4.86 -5.57
N PRO A 185 16.44 5.34 -6.47
CA PRO A 185 16.82 4.53 -7.61
C PRO A 185 17.51 3.23 -7.22
N ALA A 186 18.24 3.18 -6.10
CA ALA A 186 18.88 1.95 -5.62
C ALA A 186 17.85 0.86 -5.25
N ALA A 187 16.79 1.24 -4.50
CA ALA A 187 15.69 0.33 -4.16
C ALA A 187 14.98 -0.21 -5.41
N PHE A 188 14.64 0.68 -6.35
CA PHE A 188 13.97 0.26 -7.58
C PHE A 188 14.87 -0.56 -8.50
N ARG A 189 16.19 -0.30 -8.59
CA ARG A 189 17.12 -1.16 -9.33
C ARG A 189 17.24 -2.56 -8.73
N ALA A 190 17.31 -2.66 -7.40
CA ALA A 190 17.29 -3.95 -6.70
C ALA A 190 15.98 -4.70 -6.98
N ALA A 191 14.83 -4.03 -6.83
CA ALA A 191 13.52 -4.62 -7.11
C ALA A 191 13.38 -5.04 -8.58
N ARG A 192 13.87 -4.25 -9.54
CA ARG A 192 13.86 -4.61 -10.97
C ARG A 192 14.64 -5.88 -11.26
N ARG A 193 15.74 -6.14 -10.55
CA ARG A 193 16.51 -7.38 -10.69
C ARG A 193 15.81 -8.59 -10.04
N GLY A 194 15.10 -8.37 -8.91
CA GLY A 194 14.35 -9.43 -8.22
C GLY A 194 12.96 -9.69 -8.79
N GLN A 195 12.49 -8.87 -9.73
CA GLN A 195 11.14 -8.93 -10.29
C GLN A 195 10.93 -10.19 -11.15
N ALA A 196 9.86 -10.94 -10.83
CA ALA A 196 9.42 -12.05 -11.69
C ALA A 196 8.56 -11.54 -12.87
N PRO A 197 8.46 -12.31 -13.97
CA PRO A 197 7.61 -11.94 -15.10
C PRO A 197 6.15 -11.68 -14.70
N GLY A 198 5.57 -10.60 -15.21
CA GLY A 198 4.18 -10.20 -14.95
C GLY A 198 3.96 -9.38 -13.68
N GLN A 199 4.98 -9.20 -12.85
CA GLN A 199 4.90 -8.31 -11.69
C GLN A 199 5.12 -6.85 -12.09
N THR A 200 4.65 -5.91 -11.27
CA THR A 200 4.88 -4.47 -11.43
C THR A 200 5.58 -3.88 -10.21
N LEU A 201 6.37 -2.83 -10.42
CA LEU A 201 7.05 -2.06 -9.39
C LEU A 201 6.33 -0.74 -9.18
N CYS A 202 5.85 -0.53 -7.96
CA CYS A 202 4.98 0.59 -7.58
C CYS A 202 5.73 1.58 -6.68
N TYR A 203 5.57 2.87 -6.96
CA TYR A 203 5.77 3.93 -5.99
C TYR A 203 4.43 4.27 -5.35
N ASN A 204 4.32 4.27 -4.03
CA ASN A 204 3.08 4.45 -3.29
C ASN A 204 3.14 5.68 -2.37
N ASP A 205 2.11 6.54 -2.38
CA ASP A 205 2.09 7.74 -1.52
C ASP A 205 0.67 8.21 -1.19
N TYR A 206 0.53 8.89 -0.03
CA TYR A 206 -0.72 9.53 0.40
C TYR A 206 -0.83 10.95 -0.16
N ASN A 207 -2.04 11.53 -0.12
CA ASN A 207 -2.32 12.90 -0.60
C ASN A 207 -1.78 13.16 -2.02
N ALA A 208 -1.62 12.10 -2.80
CA ALA A 208 -1.05 12.16 -4.15
C ALA A 208 -1.91 12.99 -5.15
N PHE A 209 -3.10 13.41 -4.74
CA PHE A 209 -3.99 14.26 -5.51
C PHE A 209 -3.72 15.76 -5.29
N GLU A 210 -3.07 16.14 -4.19
CA GLU A 210 -2.74 17.55 -3.92
C GLU A 210 -1.73 18.08 -4.94
N PRO A 211 -1.98 19.25 -5.57
CA PRO A 211 -1.17 19.71 -6.70
C PRO A 211 0.33 19.77 -6.43
N VAL A 212 0.75 20.32 -5.28
CA VAL A 212 2.18 20.45 -4.94
C VAL A 212 2.83 19.08 -4.78
N LYS A 213 2.16 18.17 -4.07
CA LYS A 213 2.67 16.80 -3.83
C LYS A 213 2.62 15.98 -5.10
N ARG A 214 1.53 16.06 -5.88
CA ARG A 214 1.40 15.43 -7.20
C ARG A 214 2.55 15.80 -8.12
N ASP A 215 2.86 17.08 -8.24
CA ASP A 215 3.89 17.57 -9.15
C ASP A 215 5.29 17.12 -8.70
N ALA A 216 5.56 17.06 -7.39
CA ALA A 216 6.79 16.49 -6.84
C ALA A 216 6.92 14.99 -7.11
N ILE A 217 5.82 14.22 -6.92
CA ILE A 217 5.76 12.78 -7.25
C ILE A 217 6.00 12.58 -8.76
N ILE A 218 5.41 13.40 -9.62
CA ILE A 218 5.66 13.35 -11.07
C ILE A 218 7.15 13.57 -11.38
N GLY A 219 7.80 14.51 -10.68
CA GLY A 219 9.24 14.72 -10.81
C GLY A 219 10.07 13.48 -10.46
N LEU A 220 9.73 12.81 -9.35
CA LEU A 220 10.35 11.55 -8.94
C LEU A 220 10.09 10.43 -9.96
N LEU A 221 8.84 10.25 -10.37
CA LEU A 221 8.45 9.20 -11.32
C LEU A 221 9.19 9.34 -12.66
N LYS A 222 9.34 10.57 -13.18
CA LYS A 222 10.12 10.82 -14.40
C LYS A 222 11.59 10.43 -14.24
N LYS A 223 12.21 10.69 -13.07
CA LYS A 223 13.58 10.24 -12.79
C LYS A 223 13.67 8.71 -12.82
N LEU A 224 12.74 8.01 -12.15
CA LEU A 224 12.70 6.55 -12.14
C LEU A 224 12.43 5.95 -13.54
N GLN A 225 11.54 6.56 -14.31
CA GLN A 225 11.23 6.12 -15.67
C GLN A 225 12.41 6.30 -16.63
N SER A 226 13.25 7.31 -16.44
CA SER A 226 14.44 7.49 -17.29
C SER A 226 15.40 6.30 -17.26
N GLU A 227 15.31 5.46 -16.22
CA GLU A 227 16.05 4.21 -16.06
C GLU A 227 15.16 2.96 -16.18
N ASN A 228 13.88 3.12 -16.58
CA ASN A 228 12.89 2.03 -16.66
C ASN A 228 12.69 1.28 -15.32
N LEU A 229 12.59 2.01 -14.22
CA LEU A 229 12.58 1.46 -12.87
C LEU A 229 11.17 1.34 -12.25
N VAL A 230 10.18 2.12 -12.70
CA VAL A 230 8.82 2.15 -12.13
C VAL A 230 7.79 1.82 -13.19
N ASP A 231 6.78 1.02 -12.81
CA ASP A 231 5.69 0.59 -13.69
C ASP A 231 4.34 1.16 -13.27
N THR A 232 4.16 1.44 -11.97
CA THR A 232 2.86 1.75 -11.37
C THR A 232 2.97 2.91 -10.39
N MET A 233 1.95 3.79 -10.39
CA MET A 233 1.72 4.77 -9.33
C MET A 233 0.61 4.27 -8.42
N GLY A 234 0.92 4.13 -7.14
CA GLY A 234 -0.03 3.83 -6.06
C GLY A 234 -0.48 5.12 -5.37
N MET A 235 -1.77 5.41 -5.50
CA MET A 235 -2.42 6.49 -4.77
C MET A 235 -3.10 5.88 -3.54
N GLN A 236 -2.61 6.18 -2.32
CA GLN A 236 -3.13 5.51 -1.12
C GLN A 236 -4.65 5.67 -0.99
N GLY A 237 -5.15 6.88 -1.06
CA GLY A 237 -6.60 7.11 -0.96
C GLY A 237 -7.09 7.20 0.48
N HIS A 238 -6.24 7.62 1.42
CA HIS A 238 -6.65 8.01 2.76
C HIS A 238 -7.29 9.39 2.73
N TYR A 239 -8.60 9.45 2.84
CA TYR A 239 -9.35 10.69 2.71
C TYR A 239 -10.12 11.05 3.98
N VAL A 240 -10.62 12.26 4.02
CA VAL A 240 -11.54 12.76 5.06
C VAL A 240 -12.80 13.25 4.38
N ILE A 241 -13.96 12.90 4.94
CA ILE A 241 -15.28 13.15 4.36
C ILE A 241 -15.55 14.62 3.99
N ASP A 242 -14.92 15.57 4.72
CA ASP A 242 -15.07 17.01 4.50
C ASP A 242 -13.97 17.63 3.64
N TRP A 243 -12.98 16.83 3.23
CA TRP A 243 -11.78 17.34 2.57
C TRP A 243 -11.49 16.72 1.20
N ILE A 244 -11.98 15.52 0.92
CA ILE A 244 -11.79 14.89 -0.38
C ILE A 244 -12.44 15.72 -1.50
N ASP A 245 -11.67 15.97 -2.54
CA ASP A 245 -12.14 16.52 -3.81
C ASP A 245 -11.92 15.50 -4.93
N VAL A 246 -12.99 14.87 -5.39
CA VAL A 246 -12.95 13.82 -6.43
C VAL A 246 -12.45 14.37 -7.76
N SER A 247 -12.65 15.66 -8.06
CA SER A 247 -12.15 16.27 -9.28
C SER A 247 -10.63 16.41 -9.27
N LEU A 248 -10.03 16.77 -8.14
CA LEU A 248 -8.58 16.78 -7.98
C LEU A 248 -7.98 15.36 -8.02
N CYS A 249 -8.71 14.36 -7.50
CA CYS A 249 -8.30 12.95 -7.61
C CYS A 249 -8.28 12.52 -9.09
N GLU A 250 -9.27 12.92 -9.88
CA GLU A 250 -9.32 12.65 -11.33
C GLU A 250 -8.17 13.33 -12.07
N GLU A 251 -7.91 14.62 -11.80
CA GLU A 251 -6.79 15.36 -12.41
C GLU A 251 -5.45 14.68 -12.12
N ALA A 252 -5.23 14.24 -10.87
CA ALA A 252 -4.02 13.53 -10.48
C ALA A 252 -3.90 12.17 -11.20
N ALA A 253 -4.97 11.38 -11.25
CA ALA A 253 -4.98 10.10 -11.96
C ALA A 253 -4.63 10.29 -13.45
N ARG A 254 -5.21 11.30 -14.12
CA ARG A 254 -4.89 11.63 -15.52
C ARG A 254 -3.44 12.08 -15.68
N ALA A 255 -2.92 12.89 -14.75
CA ALA A 255 -1.53 13.34 -14.77
C ALA A 255 -0.54 12.17 -14.65
N TYR A 256 -0.77 11.24 -13.74
CA TYR A 256 0.06 10.03 -13.60
C TYR A 256 -0.07 9.10 -14.80
N ALA A 257 -1.29 8.87 -15.30
CA ALA A 257 -1.52 8.06 -16.50
C ALA A 257 -0.83 8.64 -17.74
N SER A 258 -0.74 9.96 -17.86
CA SER A 258 -0.05 10.63 -18.98
C SER A 258 1.44 10.31 -19.05
N LEU A 259 2.04 9.80 -17.97
CA LEU A 259 3.41 9.28 -17.94
C LEU A 259 3.51 7.85 -18.51
N GLY A 260 2.40 7.22 -18.89
CA GLY A 260 2.36 5.83 -19.34
C GLY A 260 2.43 4.80 -18.19
N LEU A 261 2.20 5.24 -16.95
CA LEU A 261 2.16 4.37 -15.79
C LEU A 261 0.77 3.75 -15.60
N LYS A 262 0.77 2.53 -15.08
CA LYS A 262 -0.43 1.92 -14.51
C LYS A 262 -0.77 2.61 -13.19
N LEU A 263 -2.05 2.57 -12.81
CA LEU A 263 -2.53 3.18 -11.58
C LEU A 263 -3.13 2.12 -10.65
N GLN A 264 -2.95 2.33 -9.35
CA GLN A 264 -3.67 1.60 -8.30
C GLN A 264 -4.15 2.57 -7.24
N VAL A 265 -5.36 2.36 -6.71
CA VAL A 265 -5.78 2.92 -5.43
C VAL A 265 -5.46 1.87 -4.38
N THR A 266 -4.57 2.20 -3.44
CA THR A 266 -3.85 1.16 -2.70
C THR A 266 -4.33 0.99 -1.26
N GLU A 267 -4.97 2.01 -0.68
CA GLU A 267 -5.28 2.07 0.76
C GLU A 267 -6.57 2.85 1.04
N LEU A 268 -7.59 2.68 0.20
CA LEU A 268 -8.80 3.50 0.20
C LEU A 268 -9.56 3.41 1.52
N ASP A 269 -9.68 4.53 2.19
CA ASP A 269 -10.63 4.78 3.28
C ASP A 269 -11.03 6.26 3.29
N ILE A 270 -12.29 6.54 3.71
CA ILE A 270 -12.79 7.93 3.82
C ILE A 270 -13.24 8.14 5.26
N HIS A 271 -12.40 8.77 6.06
CA HIS A 271 -12.69 9.03 7.47
C HIS A 271 -14.01 9.78 7.65
N SER A 272 -14.87 9.22 8.46
CA SER A 272 -16.06 9.85 9.04
C SER A 272 -16.04 9.61 10.55
N ASN A 273 -16.27 10.63 11.34
CA ASN A 273 -16.31 10.54 12.81
C ASN A 273 -17.70 10.19 13.35
N SER A 274 -18.68 10.02 12.47
CA SER A 274 -20.06 9.62 12.81
C SER A 274 -20.60 8.59 11.81
N ASP A 275 -21.53 7.75 12.29
CA ASP A 275 -22.30 6.79 11.50
C ASP A 275 -23.80 7.15 11.44
N ASP A 276 -24.15 8.42 11.73
CA ASP A 276 -25.52 8.91 11.56
C ASP A 276 -25.97 8.94 10.08
N GLU A 277 -27.23 9.20 9.86
CA GLU A 277 -27.83 9.16 8.53
C GLU A 277 -27.21 10.19 7.56
N GLU A 278 -26.86 11.39 8.05
CA GLU A 278 -26.26 12.45 7.23
C GLU A 278 -24.85 12.07 6.77
N HIS A 279 -24.00 11.60 7.70
CA HIS A 279 -22.63 11.15 7.40
C HIS A 279 -22.64 9.92 6.49
N ASN A 280 -23.53 8.95 6.73
CA ASN A 280 -23.65 7.78 5.88
C ASN A 280 -24.09 8.14 4.46
N ARG A 281 -25.01 9.12 4.29
CA ARG A 281 -25.41 9.61 2.97
C ARG A 281 -24.27 10.32 2.25
N LYS A 282 -23.52 11.19 2.95
CA LYS A 282 -22.37 11.89 2.40
C LYS A 282 -21.24 10.93 2.01
N LEU A 283 -20.97 9.94 2.87
CA LEU A 283 -19.99 8.90 2.59
C LEU A 283 -20.39 8.07 1.36
N ALA A 284 -21.65 7.70 1.23
CA ALA A 284 -22.18 6.99 0.06
C ALA A 284 -22.00 7.79 -1.22
N GLN A 285 -22.33 9.10 -1.20
CA GLN A 285 -22.11 9.97 -2.34
C GLN A 285 -20.65 10.00 -2.78
N LEU A 286 -19.72 10.20 -1.82
CA LEU A 286 -18.29 10.29 -2.11
C LEU A 286 -17.73 8.98 -2.69
N TYR A 287 -18.09 7.82 -2.12
CA TYR A 287 -17.68 6.53 -2.65
C TYR A 287 -18.28 6.28 -4.04
N GLY A 288 -19.56 6.59 -4.24
CA GLY A 288 -20.23 6.48 -5.52
C GLY A 288 -19.55 7.32 -6.62
N ASP A 289 -19.31 8.60 -6.34
CA ASP A 289 -18.63 9.53 -7.26
C ASP A 289 -17.20 9.08 -7.58
N TYR A 290 -16.46 8.62 -6.54
CA TYR A 290 -15.10 8.15 -6.70
C TYR A 290 -15.01 6.89 -7.58
N PHE A 291 -15.88 5.90 -7.35
CA PHE A 291 -15.92 4.69 -8.17
C PHE A 291 -16.45 4.94 -9.59
N ALA A 292 -17.43 5.83 -9.75
CA ALA A 292 -17.89 6.27 -11.07
C ALA A 292 -16.77 6.96 -11.85
N MET A 293 -15.97 7.80 -11.20
CA MET A 293 -14.77 8.42 -11.79
C MET A 293 -13.77 7.36 -12.23
N LEU A 294 -13.39 6.40 -11.37
CA LEU A 294 -12.44 5.34 -11.71
C LEU A 294 -12.93 4.49 -12.89
N LYS A 295 -14.21 4.12 -12.91
CA LYS A 295 -14.82 3.35 -14.01
C LYS A 295 -14.79 4.15 -15.33
N ARG A 296 -15.10 5.44 -15.29
CA ARG A 296 -14.99 6.33 -16.46
C ARG A 296 -13.56 6.38 -16.98
N LEU A 297 -12.58 6.62 -16.13
CA LEU A 297 -11.17 6.63 -16.50
C LEU A 297 -10.73 5.32 -17.14
N LYS A 298 -11.17 4.18 -16.59
CA LYS A 298 -10.89 2.85 -17.15
C LYS A 298 -11.49 2.71 -18.55
N THR A 299 -12.73 3.17 -18.76
CA THR A 299 -13.41 3.15 -20.07
C THR A 299 -12.70 4.04 -21.09
N GLU A 300 -12.10 5.12 -20.67
CA GLU A 300 -11.29 6.02 -21.50
C GLU A 300 -9.88 5.46 -21.81
N GLY A 301 -9.54 4.28 -21.31
CA GLY A 301 -8.29 3.59 -21.60
C GLY A 301 -7.17 3.80 -20.59
N ILE A 302 -7.43 4.47 -19.45
CA ILE A 302 -6.46 4.57 -18.36
C ILE A 302 -6.35 3.21 -17.66
N GLU A 303 -5.13 2.70 -17.52
CA GLU A 303 -4.90 1.38 -16.96
C GLU A 303 -4.92 1.43 -15.42
N ILE A 304 -6.12 1.25 -14.84
CA ILE A 304 -6.31 1.06 -13.40
C ILE A 304 -6.31 -0.44 -13.13
N GLU A 305 -5.37 -0.92 -12.28
CA GLU A 305 -5.20 -2.36 -12.02
C GLU A 305 -5.99 -2.84 -10.81
N ALA A 306 -6.07 -2.03 -9.76
CA ALA A 306 -6.71 -2.40 -8.50
C ALA A 306 -7.21 -1.21 -7.70
N VAL A 307 -8.26 -1.45 -6.90
CA VAL A 307 -8.73 -0.58 -5.83
C VAL A 307 -8.74 -1.42 -4.54
N THR A 308 -7.93 -1.05 -3.57
CA THR A 308 -7.78 -1.76 -2.30
C THR A 308 -8.29 -0.90 -1.15
N PHE A 309 -9.25 -1.40 -0.40
CA PHE A 309 -9.73 -0.77 0.83
C PHE A 309 -8.74 -1.05 1.98
N TRP A 310 -8.47 -0.04 2.82
CA TRP A 310 -7.54 -0.20 3.93
C TRP A 310 -8.22 -0.76 5.18
N GLY A 311 -8.76 -1.96 5.04
CA GLY A 311 -9.50 -2.73 6.03
C GLY A 311 -10.69 -3.45 5.43
N VAL A 312 -11.35 -4.28 6.23
CA VAL A 312 -12.53 -5.05 5.82
C VAL A 312 -13.81 -4.43 6.35
N THR A 313 -13.82 -4.04 7.64
CA THR A 313 -14.96 -3.41 8.32
C THR A 313 -14.51 -2.19 9.11
N ASP A 314 -15.44 -1.33 9.52
CA ASP A 314 -15.14 -0.16 10.38
C ASP A 314 -14.49 -0.57 11.73
N ALA A 315 -14.61 -1.84 12.16
CA ALA A 315 -13.94 -2.34 13.36
C ALA A 315 -12.41 -2.41 13.20
N ASP A 316 -11.94 -2.58 11.97
CA ASP A 316 -10.55 -2.86 11.64
C ASP A 316 -9.78 -1.60 11.23
N SER A 317 -10.47 -0.46 11.15
CA SER A 317 -9.85 0.78 10.69
C SER A 317 -8.75 1.27 11.63
N TRP A 318 -7.56 1.44 11.08
CA TRP A 318 -6.41 2.05 11.75
C TRP A 318 -6.66 3.50 12.18
N LEU A 319 -7.57 4.18 11.47
CA LEU A 319 -7.92 5.59 11.73
C LEU A 319 -8.48 5.82 13.13
N THR A 320 -9.19 4.83 13.71
CA THR A 320 -9.69 4.92 15.08
C THR A 320 -8.55 5.12 16.10
N GLY A 321 -7.46 4.37 15.94
CA GLY A 321 -6.27 4.53 16.79
C GLY A 321 -5.47 5.78 16.44
N PHE A 322 -5.27 6.05 15.17
CA PHE A 322 -4.48 7.18 14.68
C PHE A 322 -5.09 8.54 15.06
N ARG A 323 -6.41 8.68 14.89
CA ARG A 323 -7.15 9.93 15.21
C ARG A 323 -7.57 10.03 16.67
N ARG A 324 -7.46 8.92 17.44
CA ARG A 324 -7.93 8.81 18.83
C ARG A 324 -9.45 9.09 18.97
N GLU A 325 -10.19 8.78 17.93
CA GLU A 325 -11.65 8.87 17.89
C GLU A 325 -12.21 7.74 17.04
N THR A 326 -13.46 7.34 17.25
CA THR A 326 -14.07 6.29 16.44
C THR A 326 -14.20 6.74 15.00
N SER A 327 -13.76 5.91 14.06
CA SER A 327 -13.85 6.17 12.64
C SER A 327 -14.76 5.15 11.94
N TYR A 328 -15.50 5.62 10.94
CA TYR A 328 -16.46 4.83 10.16
C TYR A 328 -16.16 4.93 8.65
N PRO A 329 -14.95 4.54 8.20
CA PRO A 329 -14.47 4.91 6.87
C PRO A 329 -14.79 3.90 5.76
N LEU A 330 -15.22 2.66 6.10
CA LEU A 330 -15.30 1.57 5.15
C LEU A 330 -16.74 1.26 4.70
N LEU A 331 -16.88 0.28 3.82
CA LEU A 331 -18.18 -0.10 3.23
C LEU A 331 -19.04 -0.98 4.14
N PHE A 332 -18.41 -1.61 5.14
CA PHE A 332 -19.09 -2.49 6.09
C PHE A 332 -18.96 -1.97 7.51
N THR A 333 -20.07 -2.03 8.23
CA THR A 333 -20.13 -1.64 9.64
C THR A 333 -19.29 -2.57 10.53
N ARG A 334 -19.08 -2.18 11.79
CA ARG A 334 -18.40 -3.00 12.81
C ARG A 334 -19.04 -4.37 13.02
N ASP A 335 -20.35 -4.48 12.80
CA ASP A 335 -21.13 -5.74 12.87
C ASP A 335 -21.37 -6.37 11.48
N LYS A 336 -20.49 -6.08 10.51
CA LYS A 336 -20.44 -6.70 9.17
C LYS A 336 -21.71 -6.52 8.35
N LYS A 337 -22.38 -5.38 8.46
CA LYS A 337 -23.51 -5.01 7.60
C LYS A 337 -23.07 -4.03 6.51
N ALA A 338 -23.68 -4.17 5.34
CA ALA A 338 -23.44 -3.26 4.23
C ALA A 338 -24.02 -1.87 4.51
N LYS A 339 -23.18 -0.85 4.40
CA LYS A 339 -23.54 0.58 4.54
C LYS A 339 -24.12 1.11 3.23
N PRO A 340 -24.81 2.28 3.24
CA PRO A 340 -25.20 2.96 2.00
C PRO A 340 -24.04 3.19 1.02
N ALA A 341 -22.81 3.36 1.53
CA ALA A 341 -21.61 3.48 0.71
C ALA A 341 -21.33 2.21 -0.13
N TYR A 342 -21.64 1.01 0.39
CA TYR A 342 -21.55 -0.22 -0.38
C TYR A 342 -22.53 -0.22 -1.55
N ASP A 343 -23.79 0.18 -1.31
CA ASP A 343 -24.81 0.22 -2.36
C ASP A 343 -24.41 1.23 -3.47
N ALA A 344 -23.89 2.42 -3.11
CA ALA A 344 -23.41 3.41 -4.05
C ALA A 344 -22.22 2.93 -4.90
N VAL A 345 -21.29 2.17 -4.31
CA VAL A 345 -20.20 1.53 -5.06
C VAL A 345 -20.73 0.47 -6.03
N MET A 346 -21.71 -0.32 -5.62
CA MET A 346 -22.35 -1.31 -6.49
C MET A 346 -23.14 -0.69 -7.65
N GLU A 347 -23.81 0.45 -7.42
CA GLU A 347 -24.47 1.23 -8.48
C GLU A 347 -23.46 1.78 -9.49
N ALA A 348 -22.29 2.21 -9.05
CA ALA A 348 -21.22 2.67 -9.94
C ALA A 348 -20.67 1.54 -10.83
N ALA A 349 -20.78 0.28 -10.42
CA ALA A 349 -20.38 -0.86 -11.25
C ALA A 349 -21.29 -1.06 -12.49
N GLY A 350 -22.54 -0.63 -12.45
CA GLY A 350 -23.51 -0.63 -13.55
C GLY A 350 -24.38 -1.82 -13.52
#